data_931f2841be9caf911e8de2e5892abe9f
#
_entry.id   931f2841be9caf911e8de2e5892abe9f
#
_cell.length_a   1.000
_cell.length_b   1.000
_cell.length_c   1.000
_cell.angle_alpha   90.00
_cell.angle_beta   90.00
_cell.angle_gamma   90.00
#
_symmetry.space_group_name_H-M   'P 1'
#
loop_
_entity.id
_entity.type
_entity.pdbx_description
1 polymer ?
#
loop_
_entity_poly.entity_id
_entity_poly.type
_entity_poly.pdbx_seq_one_letter_code
_entity_poly.pdbx_strand_id
1 'polypeptide(L)'
;LATAAIDAYGWYNRNCAINPYLVEGKKTCAMEIAEQLDFEVPDRVFISVGDGCCIGGIYKGFLDLLRLGLIDRMPKITGVQAEGACPIHDAFLSGSERVTFGPADTIADSISVGAPRNWAKALRAVRKSGGATVTVSDAEILSAIPELARSAGVFGEPAGVAAFAGFRKMAMQ
;
A
#
# COMPACT_ATOMS: atom_id res chain seq x y z
N LEU A 1 -12.88 11.98 -16.93
CA LEU A 1 -12.75 11.60 -18.34
C LEU A 1 -12.90 10.09 -18.55
N ALA A 2 -12.06 9.23 -17.91
CA ALA A 2 -12.09 7.77 -18.15
C ALA A 2 -13.47 7.14 -17.87
N THR A 3 -14.10 7.46 -16.75
CA THR A 3 -15.44 6.93 -16.40
C THR A 3 -16.47 7.32 -17.45
N ALA A 4 -16.52 8.59 -17.84
CA ALA A 4 -17.45 9.07 -18.86
C ALA A 4 -17.25 8.39 -20.23
N ALA A 5 -16.00 8.13 -20.62
CA ALA A 5 -15.70 7.41 -21.85
C ALA A 5 -16.12 5.93 -21.76
N ILE A 6 -15.86 5.28 -20.63
CA ILE A 6 -16.29 3.90 -20.38
C ILE A 6 -17.82 3.78 -20.49
N ASP A 7 -18.54 4.71 -19.88
CA ASP A 7 -20.01 4.71 -19.91
C ASP A 7 -20.56 4.99 -21.32
N ALA A 8 -19.92 5.93 -22.05
CA ALA A 8 -20.35 6.30 -23.39
C ALA A 8 -20.07 5.22 -24.46
N TYR A 9 -18.96 4.49 -24.33
CA TYR A 9 -18.51 3.52 -25.35
C TYR A 9 -18.65 2.05 -24.92
N GLY A 10 -19.14 1.78 -23.72
CA GLY A 10 -19.29 0.41 -23.20
C GLY A 10 -17.94 -0.31 -22.97
N TRP A 11 -16.87 0.44 -22.69
CA TRP A 11 -15.55 -0.16 -22.50
C TRP A 11 -15.44 -0.89 -21.17
N TYR A 12 -14.61 -1.95 -21.16
CA TYR A 12 -14.33 -2.70 -19.95
C TYR A 12 -13.61 -1.84 -18.90
N ASN A 13 -14.24 -1.65 -17.74
CA ASN A 13 -13.70 -0.82 -16.68
C ASN A 13 -12.60 -1.56 -15.91
N ARG A 14 -11.37 -1.07 -16.01
CA ARG A 14 -10.20 -1.59 -15.30
C ARG A 14 -9.85 -0.83 -14.02
N ASN A 15 -10.70 0.05 -13.54
CA ASN A 15 -10.45 0.76 -12.29
C ASN A 15 -10.52 -0.23 -11.10
N CYS A 16 -9.45 -0.30 -10.30
CA CYS A 16 -9.34 -1.22 -9.16
C CYS A 16 -10.35 -0.96 -8.03
N ALA A 17 -11.00 0.21 -8.01
CA ALA A 17 -12.09 0.48 -7.08
C ALA A 17 -13.43 -0.11 -7.54
N ILE A 18 -13.57 -0.40 -8.83
CA ILE A 18 -14.79 -0.91 -9.46
C ILE A 18 -14.64 -2.38 -9.82
N ASN A 19 -13.50 -2.74 -10.39
CA ASN A 19 -13.24 -4.10 -10.86
C ASN A 19 -12.48 -4.91 -9.78
N PRO A 20 -13.13 -5.88 -9.13
CA PRO A 20 -12.53 -6.64 -8.05
C PRO A 20 -11.33 -7.49 -8.50
N TYR A 21 -11.29 -7.95 -9.75
CA TYR A 21 -10.19 -8.76 -10.27
C TYR A 21 -8.84 -8.05 -10.23
N LEU A 22 -8.83 -6.71 -10.33
CA LEU A 22 -7.58 -5.94 -10.26
C LEU A 22 -6.99 -5.92 -8.84
N VAL A 23 -7.84 -6.01 -7.81
CA VAL A 23 -7.37 -6.15 -6.42
C VAL A 23 -6.98 -7.61 -6.15
N GLU A 24 -7.75 -8.57 -6.68
CA GLU A 24 -7.43 -9.99 -6.56
C GLU A 24 -6.05 -10.32 -7.15
N GLY A 25 -5.71 -9.79 -8.32
CA GLY A 25 -4.38 -9.98 -8.92
C GLY A 25 -3.22 -9.48 -8.05
N LYS A 26 -3.45 -8.50 -7.17
CA LYS A 26 -2.41 -8.00 -6.25
C LYS A 26 -2.08 -8.94 -5.08
N LYS A 27 -2.87 -9.99 -4.87
CA LYS A 27 -2.57 -11.05 -3.90
C LYS A 27 -1.30 -11.82 -4.23
N THR A 28 -0.95 -11.90 -5.52
CA THR A 28 0.24 -12.63 -5.98
C THR A 28 1.51 -12.10 -5.33
N CYS A 29 1.60 -10.80 -5.06
CA CYS A 29 2.72 -10.22 -4.33
C CYS A 29 2.90 -10.86 -2.93
N ALA A 30 1.81 -11.05 -2.19
CA ALA A 30 1.89 -11.70 -0.87
C ALA A 30 2.23 -13.20 -1.00
N MET A 31 1.75 -13.84 -2.04
CA MET A 31 2.04 -15.26 -2.32
C MET A 31 3.52 -15.45 -2.68
N GLU A 32 4.07 -14.58 -3.53
CA GLU A 32 5.48 -14.59 -3.89
C GLU A 32 6.38 -14.29 -2.68
N ILE A 33 6.00 -13.35 -1.81
CA ILE A 33 6.74 -13.08 -0.57
C ILE A 33 6.78 -14.34 0.30
N ALA A 34 5.65 -15.00 0.51
CA ALA A 34 5.58 -16.20 1.31
C ALA A 34 6.39 -17.36 0.68
N GLU A 35 6.23 -17.60 -0.61
CA GLU A 35 6.97 -18.65 -1.34
C GLU A 35 8.48 -18.42 -1.29
N GLN A 36 8.95 -17.20 -1.53
CA GLN A 36 10.38 -16.87 -1.54
C GLN A 36 11.02 -16.90 -0.15
N LEU A 37 10.21 -16.85 0.90
CA LEU A 37 10.62 -17.00 2.30
C LEU A 37 10.31 -18.40 2.86
N ASP A 38 10.14 -19.42 2.00
CA ASP A 38 9.80 -20.79 2.39
C ASP A 38 8.58 -20.85 3.35
N PHE A 39 7.61 -19.98 3.14
CA PHE A 39 6.42 -19.77 3.97
C PHE A 39 6.69 -19.28 5.40
N GLU A 40 7.92 -18.87 5.71
CA GLU A 40 8.21 -18.13 6.92
C GLU A 40 7.68 -16.69 6.81
N VAL A 41 6.77 -16.33 7.69
CA VAL A 41 6.09 -15.03 7.61
C VAL A 41 6.99 -13.94 8.20
N PRO A 42 7.27 -12.85 7.45
CA PRO A 42 7.99 -11.71 8.00
C PRO A 42 7.18 -11.04 9.12
N ASP A 43 7.85 -10.43 10.09
CA ASP A 43 7.16 -9.74 11.18
C ASP A 43 6.33 -8.57 10.68
N ARG A 44 6.82 -7.89 9.63
CA ARG A 44 6.17 -6.70 9.10
C ARG A 44 6.41 -6.53 7.60
N VAL A 45 5.38 -6.05 6.90
CA VAL A 45 5.45 -5.68 5.48
C VAL A 45 5.11 -4.21 5.33
N PHE A 46 5.99 -3.45 4.68
CA PHE A 46 5.77 -2.04 4.37
C PHE A 46 5.27 -1.88 2.95
N ILE A 47 4.23 -1.07 2.75
CA ILE A 47 3.56 -0.92 1.47
C ILE A 47 3.30 0.55 1.20
N SER A 48 3.76 1.06 0.07
CA SER A 48 3.39 2.39 -0.42
C SER A 48 1.90 2.46 -0.74
N VAL A 49 1.21 3.48 -0.24
CA VAL A 49 -0.25 3.57 -0.30
C VAL A 49 -0.71 4.87 -0.95
N GLY A 50 -1.29 4.79 -2.13
CA GLY A 50 -2.09 5.84 -2.74
C GLY A 50 -3.58 5.52 -2.59
N ASP A 51 -4.17 4.87 -3.59
CA ASP A 51 -5.62 4.52 -3.61
C ASP A 51 -6.03 3.43 -2.59
N GLY A 52 -5.07 2.64 -2.07
CA GLY A 52 -5.32 1.57 -1.11
C GLY A 52 -5.56 0.18 -1.71
N CYS A 53 -5.48 0.03 -3.02
CA CYS A 53 -5.73 -1.26 -3.68
C CYS A 53 -4.60 -2.28 -3.47
N CYS A 54 -3.32 -1.86 -3.49
CA CYS A 54 -2.18 -2.75 -3.28
C CYS A 54 -2.17 -3.32 -1.87
N ILE A 55 -2.25 -2.46 -0.86
CA ILE A 55 -2.26 -2.89 0.55
C ILE A 55 -3.44 -3.81 0.86
N GLY A 56 -4.63 -3.52 0.28
CA GLY A 56 -5.81 -4.37 0.41
C GLY A 56 -5.63 -5.75 -0.24
N GLY A 57 -4.98 -5.81 -1.42
CA GLY A 57 -4.69 -7.06 -2.11
C GLY A 57 -3.64 -7.89 -1.40
N ILE A 58 -2.54 -7.29 -0.96
CA ILE A 58 -1.47 -7.96 -0.21
C ILE A 58 -2.02 -8.54 1.11
N TYR A 59 -2.80 -7.76 1.87
CA TYR A 59 -3.49 -8.25 3.07
C TYR A 59 -4.36 -9.47 2.75
N LYS A 60 -5.14 -9.41 1.67
CA LYS A 60 -6.00 -10.52 1.27
C LYS A 60 -5.19 -11.75 0.87
N GLY A 61 -4.04 -11.57 0.21
CA GLY A 61 -3.15 -12.68 -0.14
C GLY A 61 -2.63 -13.42 1.10
N PHE A 62 -2.11 -12.71 2.08
CA PHE A 62 -1.69 -13.31 3.36
C PHE A 62 -2.87 -13.95 4.12
N LEU A 63 -4.05 -13.33 4.08
CA LEU A 63 -5.24 -13.89 4.70
C LEU A 63 -5.67 -15.22 4.03
N ASP A 64 -5.58 -15.32 2.71
CA ASP A 64 -5.89 -16.54 1.98
C ASP A 64 -4.86 -17.64 2.31
N LEU A 65 -3.56 -17.32 2.37
CA LEU A 65 -2.51 -18.26 2.78
C LEU A 65 -2.72 -18.76 4.22
N LEU A 66 -3.06 -17.87 5.14
CA LEU A 66 -3.37 -18.23 6.53
C LEU A 66 -4.58 -19.16 6.62
N ARG A 67 -5.65 -18.89 5.86
CA ARG A 67 -6.86 -19.74 5.83
C ARG A 67 -6.61 -21.12 5.24
N LEU A 68 -5.67 -21.20 4.30
CA LEU A 68 -5.23 -22.48 3.71
C LEU A 68 -4.27 -23.25 4.62
N GLY A 69 -3.82 -22.68 5.73
CA GLY A 69 -2.85 -23.28 6.62
C GLY A 69 -1.43 -23.35 6.05
N LEU A 70 -1.13 -22.53 5.02
CA LEU A 70 0.20 -22.45 4.41
C LEU A 70 1.15 -21.53 5.21
N ILE A 71 0.60 -20.63 6.00
CA ILE A 71 1.33 -19.80 6.96
C ILE A 71 0.62 -19.89 8.32
N ASP A 72 1.35 -19.66 9.40
CA ASP A 72 0.87 -19.79 10.78
C ASP A 72 0.33 -18.48 11.39
N ARG A 73 0.73 -17.35 10.83
CA ARG A 73 0.36 -16.01 11.34
C ARG A 73 0.24 -14.97 10.22
N MET A 74 -0.43 -13.87 10.52
CA MET A 74 -0.52 -12.70 9.66
C MET A 74 0.68 -11.76 9.94
N PRO A 75 1.41 -11.28 8.92
CA PRO A 75 2.40 -10.23 9.13
C PRO A 75 1.72 -8.92 9.52
N LYS A 76 2.38 -8.08 10.31
CA LYS A 76 1.92 -6.70 10.54
C LYS A 76 2.07 -5.89 9.26
N ILE A 77 0.98 -5.32 8.75
CA ILE A 77 0.99 -4.55 7.51
C ILE A 77 1.07 -3.06 7.83
N THR A 78 2.14 -2.42 7.38
CA THR A 78 2.35 -0.98 7.55
C THR A 78 2.13 -0.25 6.23
N GLY A 79 1.14 0.65 6.23
CA GLY A 79 0.88 1.53 5.10
C GLY A 79 1.75 2.78 5.18
N VAL A 80 2.45 3.10 4.09
CA VAL A 80 3.28 4.29 3.97
C VAL A 80 2.66 5.25 2.98
N GLN A 81 2.38 6.48 3.40
CA GLN A 81 1.89 7.56 2.54
C GLN A 81 2.87 8.73 2.50
N ALA A 82 2.87 9.49 1.41
CA ALA A 82 3.57 10.76 1.36
C ALA A 82 2.84 11.80 2.24
N GLU A 83 3.58 12.64 2.95
CA GLU A 83 3.01 13.68 3.82
C GLU A 83 2.05 14.61 3.08
N GLY A 84 2.31 14.93 1.82
CA GLY A 84 1.44 15.75 0.98
C GLY A 84 0.20 15.04 0.45
N ALA A 85 0.00 13.73 0.72
CA ALA A 85 -1.14 12.94 0.28
C ALA A 85 -1.40 11.75 1.25
N CYS A 86 -1.82 12.04 2.49
CA CYS A 86 -1.91 11.03 3.56
C CYS A 86 -3.29 10.81 4.20
N PRO A 87 -4.41 10.88 3.46
CA PRO A 87 -5.74 10.83 4.06
C PRO A 87 -6.07 9.50 4.77
N ILE A 88 -5.45 8.38 4.38
CA ILE A 88 -5.62 7.08 5.05
C ILE A 88 -4.87 7.06 6.39
N HIS A 89 -3.69 7.66 6.45
CA HIS A 89 -2.93 7.82 7.68
C HIS A 89 -3.70 8.65 8.71
N ASP A 90 -4.25 9.80 8.30
CA ASP A 90 -5.03 10.68 9.17
C ASP A 90 -6.27 9.97 9.74
N ALA A 91 -6.99 9.22 8.91
CA ALA A 91 -8.12 8.42 9.34
C ALA A 91 -7.72 7.29 10.29
N PHE A 92 -6.54 6.68 10.08
CA PHE A 92 -6.02 5.65 10.98
C PHE A 92 -5.69 6.22 12.37
N LEU A 93 -4.97 7.34 12.42
CA LEU A 93 -4.56 7.99 13.68
C LEU A 93 -5.76 8.54 14.47
N SER A 94 -6.74 9.14 13.80
CA SER A 94 -7.95 9.64 14.44
C SER A 94 -8.93 8.55 14.88
N GLY A 95 -8.65 7.28 14.55
CA GLY A 95 -9.57 6.17 14.79
C GLY A 95 -10.84 6.18 13.92
N SER A 96 -10.91 7.10 12.94
CA SER A 96 -12.08 7.27 12.07
C SER A 96 -12.30 6.03 11.20
N GLU A 97 -13.56 5.65 11.03
CA GLU A 97 -13.96 4.59 10.09
C GLU A 97 -14.07 5.08 8.64
N ARG A 98 -13.95 6.39 8.42
CA ARG A 98 -14.04 7.04 7.10
C ARG A 98 -12.82 7.91 6.87
N VAL A 99 -12.44 8.03 5.59
CA VAL A 99 -11.37 8.92 5.14
C VAL A 99 -11.97 10.25 4.68
N THR A 100 -11.42 11.34 5.16
CA THR A 100 -11.70 12.67 4.63
C THR A 100 -10.80 12.91 3.43
N PHE A 101 -11.39 13.23 2.28
CA PHE A 101 -10.62 13.52 1.08
C PHE A 101 -9.98 14.91 1.16
N GLY A 102 -8.78 15.04 0.63
CA GLY A 102 -7.99 16.26 0.70
C GLY A 102 -7.13 16.46 -0.55
N PRO A 103 -6.24 17.44 -0.51
CA PRO A 103 -5.28 17.69 -1.57
C PRO A 103 -4.30 16.52 -1.70
N ALA A 104 -3.60 16.47 -2.82
CA ALA A 104 -2.49 15.55 -3.04
C ALA A 104 -1.39 16.32 -3.76
N ASP A 105 -0.26 16.48 -3.07
CA ASP A 105 0.93 17.18 -3.57
C ASP A 105 2.19 16.46 -3.07
N THR A 106 2.80 15.67 -3.94
CA THR A 106 4.02 14.93 -3.69
C THR A 106 4.69 14.54 -5.00
N ILE A 107 6.02 14.45 -5.00
CA ILE A 107 6.80 13.91 -6.12
C ILE A 107 6.52 12.42 -6.38
N ALA A 108 5.96 11.71 -5.42
CA ALA A 108 5.59 10.30 -5.53
C ALA A 108 4.25 10.15 -6.28
N ASP A 109 4.27 10.41 -7.59
CA ASP A 109 3.08 10.54 -8.45
C ASP A 109 2.08 9.39 -8.29
N SER A 110 2.53 8.13 -8.33
CA SER A 110 1.65 6.96 -8.25
C SER A 110 0.94 6.78 -6.90
N ILE A 111 1.38 7.49 -5.85
CA ILE A 111 0.70 7.55 -4.55
C ILE A 111 0.17 8.95 -4.21
N SER A 112 0.22 9.90 -5.14
CA SER A 112 -0.36 11.23 -5.01
C SER A 112 -1.89 11.17 -5.14
N VAL A 113 -2.56 10.68 -4.10
CA VAL A 113 -4.00 10.39 -4.11
C VAL A 113 -4.70 11.04 -2.92
N GLY A 114 -5.38 12.17 -3.17
CA GLY A 114 -6.17 12.88 -2.16
C GLY A 114 -7.55 12.27 -1.89
N ALA A 115 -8.08 11.46 -2.84
CA ALA A 115 -9.37 10.80 -2.75
C ALA A 115 -9.26 9.28 -3.00
N PRO A 116 -8.65 8.53 -2.07
CA PRO A 116 -8.44 7.10 -2.24
C PRO A 116 -9.76 6.32 -2.23
N ARG A 117 -10.05 5.58 -3.28
CA ARG A 117 -11.32 4.84 -3.41
C ARG A 117 -11.31 3.49 -2.69
N ASN A 118 -10.13 2.92 -2.48
CA ASN A 118 -9.95 1.66 -1.74
C ASN A 118 -9.58 1.88 -0.25
N TRP A 119 -9.81 3.08 0.28
CA TRP A 119 -9.45 3.44 1.66
C TRP A 119 -9.97 2.43 2.71
N ALA A 120 -11.19 1.94 2.54
CA ALA A 120 -11.78 0.98 3.48
C ALA A 120 -10.99 -0.35 3.53
N LYS A 121 -10.49 -0.81 2.36
CA LYS A 121 -9.62 -1.99 2.29
C LYS A 121 -8.28 -1.73 2.95
N ALA A 122 -7.71 -0.53 2.75
CA ALA A 122 -6.44 -0.14 3.36
C ALA A 122 -6.53 -0.05 4.88
N LEU A 123 -7.52 0.67 5.42
CA LEU A 123 -7.74 0.75 6.87
C LEU A 123 -7.97 -0.62 7.49
N ARG A 124 -8.78 -1.47 6.82
CA ARG A 124 -9.00 -2.85 7.28
C ARG A 124 -7.71 -3.66 7.30
N ALA A 125 -6.89 -3.57 6.27
CA ALA A 125 -5.61 -4.27 6.17
C ALA A 125 -4.70 -3.92 7.35
N VAL A 126 -4.49 -2.63 7.61
CA VAL A 126 -3.64 -2.16 8.71
C VAL A 126 -4.21 -2.57 10.07
N ARG A 127 -5.48 -2.29 10.32
CA ARG A 127 -6.12 -2.57 11.63
C ARG A 127 -6.18 -4.07 11.94
N LYS A 128 -6.59 -4.90 10.97
CA LYS A 128 -6.77 -6.34 11.19
C LYS A 128 -5.46 -7.13 11.27
N SER A 129 -4.37 -6.59 10.70
CA SER A 129 -3.04 -7.17 10.86
C SER A 129 -2.29 -6.70 12.12
N GLY A 130 -2.87 -5.80 12.92
CA GLY A 130 -2.17 -5.16 14.04
C GLY A 130 -0.99 -4.30 13.57
N GLY A 131 -1.08 -3.78 12.35
CA GLY A 131 -0.06 -2.95 11.73
C GLY A 131 -0.15 -1.48 12.12
N ALA A 132 0.46 -0.63 11.31
CA ALA A 132 0.54 0.81 11.54
C ALA A 132 0.46 1.59 10.22
N THR A 133 0.38 2.90 10.31
CA THR A 133 0.62 3.79 9.19
C THR A 133 1.76 4.74 9.52
N VAL A 134 2.50 5.15 8.51
CA VAL A 134 3.57 6.15 8.63
C VAL A 134 3.54 7.08 7.43
N THR A 135 3.90 8.34 7.63
CA THR A 135 4.10 9.29 6.56
C THR A 135 5.57 9.56 6.32
N VAL A 136 5.91 9.86 5.10
CA VAL A 136 7.26 10.24 4.66
C VAL A 136 7.20 11.51 3.82
N SER A 137 8.14 12.42 4.05
CA SER A 137 8.28 13.62 3.23
C SER A 137 8.94 13.29 1.88
N ASP A 138 8.77 14.17 0.91
CA ASP A 138 9.44 14.05 -0.39
C ASP A 138 10.97 14.01 -0.25
N ALA A 139 11.53 14.74 0.71
CA ALA A 139 12.97 14.70 1.02
C ALA A 139 13.40 13.33 1.55
N GLU A 140 12.62 12.71 2.43
CA GLU A 140 12.87 11.35 2.93
C GLU A 140 12.81 10.32 1.80
N ILE A 141 11.84 10.45 0.90
CA ILE A 141 11.70 9.58 -0.28
C ILE A 141 12.91 9.72 -1.19
N LEU A 142 13.27 10.96 -1.57
CA LEU A 142 14.43 11.23 -2.45
C LEU A 142 15.74 10.71 -1.85
N SER A 143 15.95 10.87 -0.54
CA SER A 143 17.14 10.36 0.12
C SER A 143 17.20 8.84 0.19
N ALA A 144 16.06 8.18 0.21
CA ALA A 144 15.94 6.73 0.26
C ALA A 144 16.26 6.04 -1.08
N ILE A 145 16.06 6.72 -2.23
CA ILE A 145 16.34 6.15 -3.56
C ILE A 145 17.79 5.68 -3.70
N PRO A 146 18.81 6.55 -3.53
CA PRO A 146 20.20 6.11 -3.67
C PRO A 146 20.63 5.13 -2.59
N GLU A 147 20.03 5.16 -1.43
CA GLU A 147 20.31 4.21 -0.35
C GLU A 147 19.82 2.81 -0.72
N LEU A 148 18.57 2.68 -1.17
CA LEU A 148 18.02 1.41 -1.63
C LEU A 148 18.83 0.84 -2.81
N ALA A 149 19.22 1.70 -3.75
CA ALA A 149 20.04 1.28 -4.89
C ALA A 149 21.40 0.72 -4.46
N ARG A 150 22.06 1.35 -3.48
CA ARG A 150 23.36 0.90 -2.98
C ARG A 150 23.27 -0.34 -2.09
N SER A 151 22.24 -0.44 -1.26
CA SER A 151 22.12 -1.53 -0.27
C SER A 151 21.50 -2.81 -0.84
N ALA A 152 20.56 -2.69 -1.77
CA ALA A 152 19.79 -3.81 -2.30
C ALA A 152 19.89 -3.98 -3.83
N GLY A 153 20.61 -3.10 -4.53
CA GLY A 153 20.69 -3.12 -6.00
C GLY A 153 19.37 -2.75 -6.70
N VAL A 154 18.41 -2.16 -5.99
CA VAL A 154 17.09 -1.81 -6.52
C VAL A 154 16.99 -0.30 -6.71
N PHE A 155 16.83 0.14 -7.95
CA PHE A 155 16.55 1.53 -8.28
C PHE A 155 15.04 1.70 -8.54
N GLY A 156 14.34 2.30 -7.59
CA GLY A 156 12.88 2.50 -7.66
C GLY A 156 12.49 3.94 -7.93
N GLU A 157 11.30 4.13 -8.48
CA GLU A 157 10.65 5.44 -8.56
C GLU A 157 10.24 5.95 -7.16
N PRO A 158 9.99 7.25 -6.98
CA PRO A 158 9.62 7.82 -5.66
C PRO A 158 8.48 7.07 -4.97
N ALA A 159 7.40 6.75 -5.70
CA ALA A 159 6.24 6.05 -5.14
C ALA A 159 6.58 4.63 -4.66
N GLY A 160 7.42 3.90 -5.40
CA GLY A 160 7.88 2.56 -5.00
C GLY A 160 8.80 2.61 -3.78
N VAL A 161 9.71 3.59 -3.73
CA VAL A 161 10.69 3.73 -2.64
C VAL A 161 10.07 4.30 -1.36
N ALA A 162 8.89 4.91 -1.41
CA ALA A 162 8.21 5.42 -0.23
C ALA A 162 8.05 4.36 0.87
N ALA A 163 7.78 3.09 0.52
CA ALA A 163 7.72 1.99 1.48
C ALA A 163 9.04 1.78 2.22
N PHE A 164 10.17 1.83 1.51
CA PHE A 164 11.50 1.73 2.11
C PHE A 164 11.84 2.95 2.98
N ALA A 165 11.47 4.16 2.55
CA ALA A 165 11.62 5.36 3.37
C ALA A 165 10.84 5.23 4.69
N GLY A 166 9.62 4.71 4.64
CA GLY A 166 8.80 4.44 5.83
C GLY A 166 9.40 3.37 6.75
N PHE A 167 9.95 2.30 6.17
CA PHE A 167 10.70 1.30 6.94
C PHE A 167 11.89 1.94 7.67
N ARG A 168 12.72 2.68 6.97
CA ARG A 168 13.88 3.38 7.55
C ARG A 168 13.47 4.31 8.69
N LYS A 169 12.42 5.11 8.48
CA LYS A 169 11.91 6.05 9.49
C LYS A 169 11.47 5.32 10.77
N MET A 170 10.79 4.19 10.64
CA MET A 170 10.34 3.41 11.80
C MET A 170 11.45 2.58 12.46
N ALA A 171 12.48 2.19 11.72
CA ALA A 171 13.61 1.44 12.28
C ALA A 171 14.56 2.30 13.12
N MET A 172 14.49 3.63 12.98
CA MET A 172 15.29 4.59 13.73
C MET A 172 14.60 5.10 15.01
N GLN A 173 13.36 4.70 15.25
CA GLN A 173 12.57 5.06 16.46
C GLN A 173 12.67 3.96 17.53
#